data_0dc799d6dd3d74b5aa33e259a859e3b5
#
_entry.id   0dc799d6dd3d74b5aa33e259a859e3b5
#
_cell.length_a   1.000
_cell.length_b   1.000
_cell.length_c   1.000
_cell.angle_alpha   90.00
_cell.angle_beta   90.00
_cell.angle_gamma   90.00
#
_symmetry.space_group_name_H-M   'P 1'
#
loop_
_entity.id
_entity.type
_entity.pdbx_description
1 polymer ?
#
loop_
_entity_poly.entity_id
_entity_poly.type
_entity_poly.pdbx_seq_one_letter_code
_entity_poly.pdbx_strand_id
1 'polypeptide(L)'
;MSLLGKGLHHFCHPQKTAEWLEYWSNERLNWFKSLGINDTKLRLRAHGDDELAHYSSACFDVEYQFDFGWSELEGIADRGTFDLDQHIEHSGKKLTYFDTINNKHFVPAVVETSAGVDRAFLTVLADAYTEEEVNGENRVLLKLSPKIAPTTVAVFPLMNKLDMPEIAQKLTADLREDYSAFYDAGGSIGKRYRRQDEAG
;
A
#
# COMPACT_ATOMS: atom_id res chain seq x y z
N MET A 1 1.40 -0.56 18.64
CA MET A 1 -0.05 -0.46 18.46
C MET A 1 -0.30 0.67 17.47
N SER A 2 -0.59 0.36 16.21
CA SER A 2 -0.83 1.38 15.18
C SER A 2 -2.15 2.09 15.51
N LEU A 3 -2.11 3.41 15.66
CA LEU A 3 -3.29 4.23 15.89
C LEU A 3 -3.97 4.67 14.58
N LEU A 4 -3.39 4.32 13.42
CA LEU A 4 -3.87 4.69 12.11
C LEU A 4 -4.08 3.42 11.25
N GLY A 5 -5.19 2.73 11.50
CA GLY A 5 -5.71 1.72 10.59
C GLY A 5 -6.61 2.37 9.53
N LYS A 6 -6.55 1.90 8.28
CA LYS A 6 -7.56 2.22 7.27
C LYS A 6 -8.29 0.93 6.92
N GLY A 7 -9.61 0.93 7.14
CA GLY A 7 -10.51 -0.12 6.71
C GLY A 7 -11.40 0.33 5.56
N LEU A 8 -11.70 -0.57 4.65
CA LEU A 8 -12.73 -0.42 3.63
C LEU A 8 -13.79 -1.47 3.88
N HIS A 9 -15.06 -1.06 3.87
CA HIS A 9 -16.20 -1.97 4.01
C HIS A 9 -16.92 -2.05 2.67
N HIS A 10 -16.92 -3.24 2.09
CA HIS A 10 -17.65 -3.55 0.86
C HIS A 10 -18.96 -4.25 1.22
N PHE A 11 -20.08 -3.58 0.93
CA PHE A 11 -21.42 -4.14 1.17
C PHE A 11 -21.89 -4.91 -0.06
N CYS A 12 -22.31 -6.15 0.15
CA CYS A 12 -22.74 -7.02 -0.94
C CYS A 12 -23.96 -7.89 -0.55
N HIS A 13 -24.51 -8.59 -1.54
CA HIS A 13 -25.52 -9.62 -1.28
C HIS A 13 -24.88 -10.78 -0.49
N PRO A 14 -25.53 -11.32 0.58
CA PRO A 14 -24.94 -12.37 1.42
C PRO A 14 -24.46 -13.62 0.68
N GLN A 15 -25.06 -13.96 -0.45
CA GLN A 15 -24.65 -15.09 -1.28
C GLN A 15 -23.41 -14.82 -2.15
N LYS A 16 -22.88 -13.59 -2.10
CA LYS A 16 -21.74 -13.16 -2.92
C LYS A 16 -20.50 -12.82 -2.10
N THR A 17 -20.51 -13.08 -0.80
CA THR A 17 -19.38 -12.75 0.07
C THR A 17 -18.10 -13.46 -0.34
N ALA A 18 -18.15 -14.73 -0.69
CA ALA A 18 -16.99 -15.50 -1.11
C ALA A 18 -16.35 -14.93 -2.39
N GLU A 19 -17.18 -14.53 -3.39
CA GLU A 19 -16.72 -13.88 -4.63
C GLU A 19 -15.99 -12.55 -4.33
N TRP A 20 -16.57 -11.72 -3.44
CA TRP A 20 -16.00 -10.44 -3.05
C TRP A 20 -14.79 -10.58 -2.13
N LEU A 21 -14.76 -11.60 -1.27
CA LEU A 21 -13.58 -11.90 -0.45
C LEU A 21 -12.39 -12.27 -1.33
N GLU A 22 -12.57 -13.13 -2.33
CA GLU A 22 -11.53 -13.50 -3.28
C GLU A 22 -11.07 -12.28 -4.09
N TYR A 23 -12.01 -11.49 -4.60
CA TYR A 23 -11.70 -10.27 -5.34
C TYR A 23 -10.83 -9.31 -4.51
N TRP A 24 -11.27 -8.96 -3.29
CA TRP A 24 -10.56 -8.02 -2.45
C TRP A 24 -9.20 -8.57 -1.99
N SER A 25 -9.09 -9.85 -1.70
CA SER A 25 -7.81 -10.47 -1.34
C SER A 25 -6.77 -10.30 -2.45
N ASN A 26 -7.16 -10.54 -3.69
CA ASN A 26 -6.28 -10.37 -4.85
C ASN A 26 -5.96 -8.88 -5.12
N GLU A 27 -6.97 -8.01 -5.07
CA GLU A 27 -6.78 -6.57 -5.28
C GLU A 27 -5.84 -5.95 -4.24
N ARG A 28 -5.97 -6.35 -2.95
CA ARG A 28 -5.10 -5.84 -1.89
C ARG A 28 -3.67 -6.34 -2.03
N LEU A 29 -3.47 -7.62 -2.36
CA LEU A 29 -2.15 -8.16 -2.69
C LEU A 29 -1.51 -7.41 -3.87
N ASN A 30 -2.27 -7.19 -4.94
CA ASN A 30 -1.80 -6.47 -6.12
C ASN A 30 -1.50 -5.00 -5.81
N TRP A 31 -2.23 -4.39 -4.89
CA TRP A 31 -1.94 -3.04 -4.43
C TRP A 31 -0.55 -2.95 -3.78
N PHE A 32 -0.21 -3.86 -2.86
CA PHE A 32 1.14 -3.89 -2.25
C PHE A 32 2.25 -4.10 -3.31
N LYS A 33 2.03 -5.00 -4.27
CA LYS A 33 2.94 -5.18 -5.42
C LYS A 33 3.10 -3.89 -6.23
N SER A 34 2.01 -3.15 -6.43
CA SER A 34 2.03 -1.88 -7.18
C SER A 34 2.82 -0.77 -6.51
N LEU A 35 3.11 -0.88 -5.20
CA LEU A 35 4.01 0.00 -4.46
C LEU A 35 5.49 -0.31 -4.72
N GLY A 36 5.79 -1.39 -5.45
CA GLY A 36 7.14 -1.84 -5.77
C GLY A 36 7.72 -2.85 -4.78
N ILE A 37 6.91 -3.36 -3.85
CA ILE A 37 7.34 -4.42 -2.92
C ILE A 37 7.58 -5.71 -3.70
N ASN A 38 8.66 -6.42 -3.37
CA ASN A 38 9.08 -7.64 -4.05
C ASN A 38 8.01 -8.74 -3.93
N ASP A 39 7.53 -9.20 -5.08
CA ASP A 39 6.50 -10.26 -5.18
C ASP A 39 6.85 -11.54 -4.44
N THR A 40 8.13 -11.90 -4.37
CA THR A 40 8.60 -13.12 -3.70
C THR A 40 8.52 -13.02 -2.17
N LYS A 41 8.39 -11.80 -1.65
CA LYS A 41 8.23 -11.52 -0.22
C LYS A 41 6.78 -11.25 0.20
N LEU A 42 5.83 -11.36 -0.71
CA LEU A 42 4.40 -11.18 -0.46
C LEU A 42 3.65 -12.49 -0.64
N ARG A 43 2.66 -12.73 0.21
CA ARG A 43 1.73 -13.85 0.04
C ARG A 43 0.35 -13.54 0.60
N LEU A 44 -0.66 -14.29 0.12
CA LEU A 44 -1.95 -14.44 0.80
C LEU A 44 -1.89 -15.67 1.69
N ARG A 45 -2.34 -15.52 2.94
CA ARG A 45 -2.52 -16.61 3.90
C ARG A 45 -3.97 -16.70 4.32
N ALA A 46 -4.61 -17.83 4.07
CA ALA A 46 -5.93 -18.10 4.62
C ALA A 46 -5.83 -18.46 6.10
N HIS A 47 -6.76 -17.95 6.91
CA HIS A 47 -6.89 -18.35 8.30
C HIS A 47 -7.50 -19.77 8.41
N GLY A 48 -7.02 -20.55 9.37
CA GLY A 48 -7.67 -21.79 9.78
C GLY A 48 -8.91 -21.52 10.62
N ASP A 49 -9.79 -22.50 10.75
CA ASP A 49 -11.06 -22.36 11.49
C ASP A 49 -10.86 -21.96 12.97
N ASP A 50 -9.73 -22.31 13.56
CA ASP A 50 -9.33 -21.98 14.93
C ASP A 50 -8.77 -20.56 15.10
N GLU A 51 -8.43 -19.89 13.98
CA GLU A 51 -7.92 -18.51 13.95
C GLU A 51 -9.01 -17.47 13.66
N LEU A 52 -10.17 -17.92 13.16
CA LEU A 52 -11.24 -17.01 12.76
C LEU A 52 -11.84 -16.28 13.95
N ALA A 53 -12.03 -14.97 13.81
CA ALA A 53 -12.81 -14.21 14.77
C ALA A 53 -14.28 -14.63 14.74
N HIS A 54 -14.98 -14.55 15.88
CA HIS A 54 -16.38 -14.99 16.03
C HIS A 54 -17.38 -14.33 15.07
N TYR A 55 -17.01 -13.22 14.45
CA TYR A 55 -17.81 -12.45 13.49
C TYR A 55 -17.42 -12.73 12.02
N SER A 56 -16.41 -13.58 11.78
CA SER A 56 -15.89 -13.82 10.43
C SER A 56 -16.12 -15.28 10.02
N SER A 57 -16.63 -15.47 8.82
CA SER A 57 -16.81 -16.78 8.20
C SER A 57 -15.58 -17.25 7.42
N ALA A 58 -14.75 -16.31 6.96
CA ALA A 58 -13.46 -16.55 6.31
C ALA A 58 -12.59 -15.29 6.39
N CYS A 59 -11.27 -15.47 6.47
CA CYS A 59 -10.30 -14.39 6.52
C CYS A 59 -9.04 -14.75 5.75
N PHE A 60 -8.45 -13.75 5.08
CA PHE A 60 -7.13 -13.83 4.48
C PHE A 60 -6.27 -12.70 5.02
N ASP A 61 -4.97 -12.97 5.17
CA ASP A 61 -3.96 -11.94 5.40
C ASP A 61 -3.12 -11.74 4.15
N VAL A 62 -2.83 -10.49 3.82
CA VAL A 62 -1.64 -10.16 3.02
C VAL A 62 -0.48 -10.13 3.99
N GLU A 63 0.52 -10.98 3.78
CA GLU A 63 1.71 -11.06 4.61
C GLU A 63 2.97 -10.68 3.83
N TYR A 64 3.95 -10.13 4.55
CA TYR A 64 5.29 -9.83 4.04
C TYR A 64 6.35 -10.60 4.83
N GLN A 65 7.38 -11.06 4.12
CA GLN A 65 8.52 -11.76 4.70
C GLN A 65 9.59 -10.75 5.15
N PHE A 66 9.53 -10.38 6.44
CA PHE A 66 10.59 -9.63 7.10
C PHE A 66 11.75 -10.56 7.48
N ASP A 67 12.87 -10.00 7.93
CA ASP A 67 14.02 -10.77 8.41
C ASP A 67 13.68 -11.65 9.64
N PHE A 68 12.69 -11.21 10.44
CA PHE A 68 12.17 -11.95 11.57
C PHE A 68 11.03 -12.94 11.24
N GLY A 69 10.68 -13.09 9.95
CA GLY A 69 9.66 -14.01 9.46
C GLY A 69 8.45 -13.31 8.82
N TRP A 70 7.44 -14.14 8.49
CA TRP A 70 6.20 -13.66 7.90
C TRP A 70 5.38 -12.87 8.91
N SER A 71 4.84 -11.75 8.50
CA SER A 71 3.98 -10.91 9.33
C SER A 71 2.89 -10.25 8.50
N GLU A 72 1.70 -10.18 9.09
CA GLU A 72 0.51 -9.57 8.50
C GLU A 72 0.74 -8.09 8.18
N LEU A 73 0.29 -7.67 7.00
CA LEU A 73 0.19 -6.27 6.56
C LEU A 73 -1.25 -5.79 6.56
N GLU A 74 -2.16 -6.65 6.13
CA GLU A 74 -3.58 -6.34 5.97
C GLU A 74 -4.41 -7.60 6.12
N GLY A 75 -5.49 -7.52 6.93
CA GLY A 75 -6.50 -8.53 7.03
C GLY A 75 -7.68 -8.26 6.11
N ILE A 76 -8.19 -9.29 5.45
CA ILE A 76 -9.39 -9.25 4.60
C ILE A 76 -10.39 -10.27 5.11
N ALA A 77 -11.52 -9.82 5.65
CA ALA A 77 -12.48 -10.66 6.36
C ALA A 77 -13.88 -10.63 5.73
N ASP A 78 -14.48 -11.80 5.57
CA ASP A 78 -15.94 -11.92 5.37
C ASP A 78 -16.62 -11.87 6.74
N ARG A 79 -17.22 -10.73 7.05
CA ARG A 79 -17.95 -10.47 8.30
C ARG A 79 -19.43 -10.88 8.22
N GLY A 80 -19.87 -11.37 7.07
CA GLY A 80 -21.28 -11.71 6.84
C GLY A 80 -22.19 -10.52 7.13
N THR A 81 -23.32 -10.81 7.74
CA THR A 81 -24.32 -9.80 8.17
C THR A 81 -24.15 -9.41 9.65
N PHE A 82 -23.16 -9.99 10.35
CA PHE A 82 -23.03 -9.92 11.80
C PHE A 82 -23.13 -8.50 12.37
N ASP A 83 -22.35 -7.56 11.85
CA ASP A 83 -22.32 -6.18 12.38
C ASP A 83 -23.66 -5.47 12.20
N LEU A 84 -24.29 -5.63 11.01
CA LEU A 84 -25.58 -5.00 10.73
C LEU A 84 -26.70 -5.65 11.56
N ASP A 85 -26.67 -6.96 11.75
CA ASP A 85 -27.63 -7.66 12.59
C ASP A 85 -27.53 -7.21 14.04
N GLN A 86 -26.31 -7.05 14.59
CA GLN A 86 -26.09 -6.50 15.93
C GLN A 86 -26.62 -5.05 16.03
N HIS A 87 -26.34 -4.22 15.02
CA HIS A 87 -26.86 -2.85 15.01
C HIS A 87 -28.39 -2.79 14.89
N ILE A 88 -29.02 -3.69 14.12
CA ILE A 88 -30.47 -3.79 14.03
C ILE A 88 -31.05 -4.16 15.39
N GLU A 89 -30.50 -5.21 16.03
CA GLU A 89 -30.98 -5.72 17.32
C GLU A 89 -30.90 -4.64 18.41
N HIS A 90 -29.75 -3.99 18.55
CA HIS A 90 -29.53 -3.04 19.65
C HIS A 90 -30.14 -1.66 19.40
N SER A 91 -30.33 -1.22 18.17
CA SER A 91 -30.88 0.10 17.84
C SER A 91 -32.38 0.07 17.52
N GLY A 92 -32.94 -1.08 17.19
CA GLY A 92 -34.28 -1.24 16.66
C GLY A 92 -34.49 -0.63 15.26
N LYS A 93 -33.41 -0.16 14.62
CA LYS A 93 -33.48 0.44 13.27
C LYS A 93 -33.30 -0.63 12.19
N LYS A 94 -34.07 -0.54 11.12
CA LYS A 94 -33.91 -1.42 9.94
C LYS A 94 -32.69 -0.97 9.13
N LEU A 95 -31.68 -1.82 9.02
CA LEU A 95 -30.49 -1.63 8.18
C LEU A 95 -30.55 -2.64 7.00
N THR A 96 -31.56 -2.48 6.14
CA THR A 96 -31.76 -3.34 4.99
C THR A 96 -31.59 -2.58 3.70
N TYR A 97 -31.07 -3.26 2.70
CA TYR A 97 -31.01 -2.78 1.32
C TYR A 97 -32.23 -3.29 0.55
N PHE A 98 -32.83 -2.43 -0.27
CA PHE A 98 -33.93 -2.82 -1.16
C PHE A 98 -33.39 -3.12 -2.56
N ASP A 99 -33.41 -4.38 -2.93
CA ASP A 99 -33.08 -4.82 -4.29
C ASP A 99 -34.24 -4.55 -5.23
N THR A 100 -34.09 -3.55 -6.06
CA THR A 100 -35.12 -3.14 -7.03
C THR A 100 -35.33 -4.15 -8.15
N ILE A 101 -34.33 -4.98 -8.44
CA ILE A 101 -34.42 -5.99 -9.52
C ILE A 101 -35.29 -7.16 -9.06
N ASN A 102 -35.03 -7.65 -7.83
CA ASN A 102 -35.73 -8.79 -7.26
C ASN A 102 -36.93 -8.39 -6.39
N ASN A 103 -37.19 -7.09 -6.20
CA ASN A 103 -38.23 -6.51 -5.35
C ASN A 103 -38.22 -7.09 -3.92
N LYS A 104 -37.04 -7.18 -3.30
CA LYS A 104 -36.82 -7.77 -1.96
C LYS A 104 -35.92 -6.94 -1.10
N HIS A 105 -36.18 -6.95 0.21
CA HIS A 105 -35.25 -6.43 1.21
C HIS A 105 -34.32 -7.55 1.71
N PHE A 106 -33.07 -7.23 1.93
CA PHE A 106 -32.12 -8.08 2.65
C PHE A 106 -31.17 -7.25 3.49
N VAL A 107 -30.57 -7.85 4.53
CA VAL A 107 -29.47 -7.27 5.27
C VAL A 107 -28.19 -7.51 4.46
N PRO A 108 -27.45 -6.48 4.04
CA PRO A 108 -26.19 -6.68 3.31
C PRO A 108 -25.15 -7.39 4.17
N ALA A 109 -24.35 -8.22 3.51
CA ALA A 109 -23.11 -8.71 4.11
C ALA A 109 -21.96 -7.73 3.87
N VAL A 110 -20.91 -7.83 4.68
CA VAL A 110 -19.75 -6.95 4.66
C VAL A 110 -18.50 -7.79 4.43
N VAL A 111 -17.71 -7.40 3.43
CA VAL A 111 -16.29 -7.80 3.32
C VAL A 111 -15.45 -6.59 3.70
N GLU A 112 -14.63 -6.76 4.73
CA GLU A 112 -13.76 -5.72 5.26
C GLU A 112 -12.31 -5.97 4.86
N THR A 113 -11.60 -4.91 4.44
CA THR A 113 -10.13 -4.92 4.36
C THR A 113 -9.59 -3.93 5.38
N SER A 114 -8.57 -4.31 6.15
CA SER A 114 -8.01 -3.49 7.22
C SER A 114 -6.49 -3.55 7.24
N ALA A 115 -5.83 -2.42 6.95
CA ALA A 115 -4.37 -2.30 6.91
C ALA A 115 -3.85 -1.30 7.94
N GLY A 116 -2.69 -1.61 8.52
CA GLY A 116 -1.93 -0.68 9.36
C GLY A 116 -1.02 0.21 8.52
N VAL A 117 -1.25 1.53 8.53
CA VAL A 117 -0.45 2.48 7.74
C VAL A 117 1.03 2.44 8.13
N ASP A 118 1.34 2.42 9.42
CA ASP A 118 2.72 2.39 9.92
C ASP A 118 3.44 1.10 9.49
N ARG A 119 2.71 -0.02 9.47
CA ARG A 119 3.25 -1.30 9.02
C ARG A 119 3.50 -1.33 7.52
N ALA A 120 2.60 -0.77 6.73
CA ALA A 120 2.78 -0.62 5.29
C ALA A 120 3.99 0.27 4.98
N PHE A 121 4.14 1.39 5.72
CA PHE A 121 5.30 2.27 5.60
C PHE A 121 6.62 1.56 5.93
N LEU A 122 6.66 0.83 7.07
CA LEU A 122 7.82 0.04 7.47
C LEU A 122 8.17 -1.00 6.40
N THR A 123 7.18 -1.67 5.83
CA THR A 123 7.38 -2.69 4.79
C THR A 123 8.01 -2.09 3.53
N VAL A 124 7.51 -0.95 3.08
CA VAL A 124 8.08 -0.23 1.93
C VAL A 124 9.54 0.12 2.16
N LEU A 125 9.88 0.64 3.34
CA LEU A 125 11.28 0.99 3.67
C LEU A 125 12.16 -0.26 3.78
N ALA A 126 11.67 -1.31 4.44
CA ALA A 126 12.43 -2.56 4.61
C ALA A 126 12.70 -3.27 3.28
N ASP A 127 11.72 -3.22 2.35
CA ASP A 127 11.89 -3.84 1.03
C ASP A 127 12.80 -3.02 0.11
N ALA A 128 12.73 -1.69 0.19
CA ALA A 128 13.54 -0.77 -0.61
C ALA A 128 14.98 -0.65 -0.13
N TYR A 129 15.25 -0.94 1.16
CA TYR A 129 16.60 -0.86 1.73
C TYR A 129 17.55 -1.81 1.02
N THR A 130 18.65 -1.27 0.51
CA THR A 130 19.64 -2.04 -0.23
C THR A 130 21.03 -1.62 0.16
N GLU A 131 21.89 -2.58 0.45
CA GLU A 131 23.34 -2.39 0.57
C GLU A 131 24.02 -2.91 -0.69
N GLU A 132 24.92 -2.13 -1.25
CA GLU A 132 25.69 -2.54 -2.41
C GLU A 132 27.15 -2.06 -2.30
N GLU A 133 28.06 -2.80 -2.94
CA GLU A 133 29.45 -2.40 -3.05
C GLU A 133 29.71 -1.80 -4.44
N VAL A 134 30.22 -0.58 -4.47
CA VAL A 134 30.58 0.10 -5.72
C VAL A 134 32.02 0.62 -5.61
N ASN A 135 32.90 0.10 -6.47
CA ASN A 135 34.33 0.45 -6.49
C ASN A 135 35.06 0.24 -5.15
N GLY A 136 34.68 -0.81 -4.39
CA GLY A 136 35.27 -1.13 -3.09
C GLY A 136 34.73 -0.31 -1.92
N GLU A 137 33.70 0.52 -2.13
CA GLU A 137 33.00 1.26 -1.08
C GLU A 137 31.58 0.71 -0.91
N ASN A 138 31.22 0.38 0.33
CA ASN A 138 29.85 0.04 0.67
C ASN A 138 28.97 1.28 0.67
N ARG A 139 27.79 1.18 0.05
CA ARG A 139 26.79 2.23 0.12
C ARG A 139 25.40 1.65 0.43
N VAL A 140 24.59 2.47 1.08
CA VAL A 140 23.19 2.19 1.36
C VAL A 140 22.34 3.07 0.46
N LEU A 141 21.27 2.49 -0.08
CA LEU A 141 20.30 3.21 -0.89
C LEU A 141 18.88 2.69 -0.66
N LEU A 142 17.89 3.49 -1.00
CA LEU A 142 16.49 3.11 -1.00
C LEU A 142 16.01 2.94 -2.44
N LYS A 143 15.70 1.71 -2.84
CA LYS A 143 15.14 1.41 -4.17
C LYS A 143 13.63 1.54 -4.16
N LEU A 144 13.13 2.76 -3.93
CA LEU A 144 11.69 3.03 -3.93
C LEU A 144 11.11 2.97 -5.35
N SER A 145 9.88 2.52 -5.46
CA SER A 145 9.13 2.65 -6.71
C SER A 145 8.90 4.14 -7.02
N PRO A 146 9.05 4.58 -8.29
CA PRO A 146 8.77 5.96 -8.68
C PRO A 146 7.37 6.46 -8.32
N LYS A 147 6.41 5.55 -8.07
CA LYS A 147 5.05 5.88 -7.64
C LYS A 147 4.98 6.45 -6.22
N ILE A 148 5.94 6.09 -5.37
CA ILE A 148 5.96 6.44 -3.94
C ILE A 148 7.25 7.13 -3.52
N ALA A 149 8.22 7.26 -4.42
CA ALA A 149 9.46 7.98 -4.18
C ALA A 149 9.15 9.45 -3.83
N PRO A 150 9.80 10.02 -2.80
CA PRO A 150 9.59 11.42 -2.41
C PRO A 150 10.04 12.38 -3.51
N THR A 151 11.02 11.97 -4.32
CA THR A 151 11.50 12.70 -5.50
C THR A 151 11.35 11.80 -6.72
N THR A 152 10.42 12.14 -7.63
CA THR A 152 10.19 11.35 -8.84
C THR A 152 11.25 11.62 -9.91
N VAL A 153 11.75 12.86 -9.98
CA VAL A 153 12.74 13.32 -10.97
C VAL A 153 13.73 14.26 -10.31
N ALA A 154 15.02 13.98 -10.46
CA ALA A 154 16.08 14.89 -10.04
C ALA A 154 16.83 15.46 -11.26
N VAL A 155 17.03 16.76 -11.28
CA VAL A 155 17.70 17.48 -12.39
C VAL A 155 19.03 18.06 -11.90
N PHE A 156 20.11 17.67 -12.53
CA PHE A 156 21.47 18.10 -12.17
C PHE A 156 22.17 18.75 -13.36
N PRO A 157 22.56 20.02 -13.29
CA PRO A 157 23.45 20.56 -14.31
C PRO A 157 24.81 19.83 -14.25
N LEU A 158 25.34 19.39 -15.38
CA LEU A 158 26.63 18.70 -15.41
C LEU A 158 27.74 19.55 -14.77
N MET A 159 27.70 20.83 -15.04
CA MET A 159 28.64 21.84 -14.51
C MET A 159 27.88 23.11 -14.12
N ASN A 160 28.42 23.85 -13.15
CA ASN A 160 27.90 25.16 -12.76
C ASN A 160 28.53 26.29 -13.64
N LYS A 161 28.55 26.08 -14.96
CA LYS A 161 29.13 26.98 -15.95
C LYS A 161 28.21 27.08 -17.17
N LEU A 162 28.36 28.16 -17.90
CA LEU A 162 27.53 28.49 -19.07
C LEU A 162 26.05 28.54 -18.65
N ASP A 163 25.17 28.25 -19.55
CA ASP A 163 23.71 28.28 -19.35
C ASP A 163 23.16 27.00 -18.67
N MET A 164 24.03 26.04 -18.29
CA MET A 164 23.59 24.74 -17.76
C MET A 164 22.75 24.86 -16.48
N PRO A 165 23.13 25.69 -15.47
CA PRO A 165 22.28 25.85 -14.28
C PRO A 165 20.92 26.46 -14.60
N GLU A 166 20.86 27.44 -15.50
CA GLU A 166 19.61 28.11 -15.88
C GLU A 166 18.69 27.16 -16.64
N ILE A 167 19.23 26.39 -17.59
CA ILE A 167 18.49 25.37 -18.34
C ILE A 167 17.95 24.30 -17.38
N ALA A 168 18.77 23.81 -16.45
CA ALA A 168 18.38 22.82 -15.48
C ALA A 168 17.30 23.33 -14.50
N GLN A 169 17.38 24.59 -14.05
CA GLN A 169 16.36 25.20 -13.20
C GLN A 169 15.04 25.35 -13.95
N LYS A 170 15.08 25.81 -15.22
CA LYS A 170 13.88 25.93 -16.06
C LYS A 170 13.24 24.56 -16.26
N LEU A 171 14.03 23.55 -16.64
CA LEU A 171 13.53 22.17 -16.79
C LEU A 171 12.90 21.64 -15.49
N THR A 172 13.52 21.94 -14.33
CA THR A 172 12.96 21.56 -13.04
C THR A 172 11.62 22.24 -12.78
N ALA A 173 11.49 23.52 -13.14
CA ALA A 173 10.25 24.26 -12.98
C ALA A 173 9.14 23.67 -13.86
N ASP A 174 9.44 23.37 -15.12
CA ASP A 174 8.51 22.75 -16.06
C ASP A 174 8.06 21.35 -15.55
N LEU A 175 9.00 20.53 -15.05
CA LEU A 175 8.70 19.20 -14.52
C LEU A 175 7.87 19.22 -13.23
N ARG A 176 7.93 20.28 -12.43
CA ARG A 176 7.15 20.42 -11.19
C ARG A 176 5.65 20.57 -11.41
N GLU A 177 5.22 20.83 -12.63
CA GLU A 177 3.79 20.86 -12.97
C GLU A 177 3.16 19.47 -12.85
N ASP A 178 3.92 18.40 -13.14
CA ASP A 178 3.41 17.03 -13.20
C ASP A 178 4.10 16.07 -12.20
N TYR A 179 5.29 16.42 -11.69
CA TYR A 179 6.14 15.51 -10.89
C TYR A 179 6.68 16.17 -9.63
N SER A 180 7.04 15.36 -8.63
CA SER A 180 7.89 15.79 -7.54
C SER A 180 9.34 15.93 -8.04
N ALA A 181 9.68 17.13 -8.55
CA ALA A 181 10.99 17.39 -9.15
C ALA A 181 11.93 18.17 -8.22
N PHE A 182 13.16 17.69 -8.13
CA PHE A 182 14.22 18.24 -7.30
C PHE A 182 15.39 18.75 -8.13
N TYR A 183 15.95 19.92 -7.76
CA TYR A 183 17.14 20.49 -8.39
C TYR A 183 18.32 20.48 -7.42
N ASP A 184 19.49 20.02 -7.89
CA ASP A 184 20.71 20.08 -7.10
C ASP A 184 21.93 20.43 -7.98
N ALA A 185 22.66 21.46 -7.57
CA ALA A 185 23.90 21.92 -8.20
C ALA A 185 25.12 21.82 -7.25
N GLY A 186 24.96 21.26 -6.05
CA GLY A 186 25.97 21.22 -5.00
C GLY A 186 26.99 20.10 -5.16
N GLY A 187 28.28 20.41 -5.09
CA GLY A 187 29.37 19.42 -5.19
C GLY A 187 29.55 18.83 -6.59
N SER A 188 30.21 17.65 -6.68
CA SER A 188 30.39 16.94 -7.95
C SER A 188 29.12 16.25 -8.39
N ILE A 189 29.01 15.99 -9.70
CA ILE A 189 27.85 15.29 -10.27
C ILE A 189 27.61 13.91 -9.61
N GLY A 190 28.65 13.14 -9.37
CA GLY A 190 28.54 11.84 -8.71
C GLY A 190 28.00 11.93 -7.28
N LYS A 191 28.32 13.00 -6.52
CA LYS A 191 27.74 13.22 -5.18
C LYS A 191 26.26 13.55 -5.24
N ARG A 192 25.78 14.20 -6.30
CA ARG A 192 24.35 14.50 -6.49
C ARG A 192 23.55 13.25 -6.76
N TYR A 193 24.04 12.37 -7.64
CA TYR A 193 23.44 11.06 -7.87
C TYR A 193 23.36 10.27 -6.55
N ARG A 194 24.50 10.15 -5.85
CA ARG A 194 24.54 9.39 -4.60
C ARG A 194 23.51 9.87 -3.57
N ARG A 195 23.34 11.18 -3.40
CA ARG A 195 22.36 11.73 -2.45
C ARG A 195 20.91 11.34 -2.79
N GLN A 196 20.59 11.26 -4.09
CA GLN A 196 19.25 10.85 -4.50
C GLN A 196 19.07 9.33 -4.38
N ASP A 197 20.06 8.54 -4.77
CA ASP A 197 20.03 7.08 -4.59
C ASP A 197 19.88 6.67 -3.13
N GLU A 198 20.49 7.44 -2.20
CA GLU A 198 20.36 7.23 -0.74
C GLU A 198 18.95 7.62 -0.21
N ALA A 199 18.28 8.56 -0.87
CA ALA A 199 16.96 9.06 -0.44
C ALA A 199 15.76 8.34 -1.09
N GLY A 200 15.97 7.60 -2.18
CA GLY A 200 14.94 6.85 -2.91
C GLY A 200 14.33 7.57 -4.08
#